data_b4fc994378ff0d47d82833a0864c8091
#
_entry.id   b4fc994378ff0d47d82833a0864c8091
#
_cell.length_a   1.000
_cell.length_b   1.000
_cell.length_c   1.000
_cell.angle_alpha   90.00
_cell.angle_beta   90.00
_cell.angle_gamma   90.00
#
_symmetry.space_group_name_H-M   'P 1'
#
loop_
_entity.id
_entity.type
_entity.pdbx_description
1 polymer ?
#
loop_
_entity_poly.entity_id
_entity_poly.type
_entity_poly.pdbx_seq_one_letter_code
_entity_poly.pdbx_strand_id
1 'polypeptide(L)'
;MAVSLNERKKTDGAVYCQRRGLCEPEVERSRREHGANVLSAKKAKSFLSKFISNLGDPIIKILIGALVVNVIFMWGRADWIETAGIAVSILLATFISTLSEHGSEKAFARLNDQCAKVCARVIRDGEIREIDIAEVVVGDLLLISAGDQIAADGDLIDGVVRVDQSSMTGESREIEKRAKTASDDVCELPSSEYFCLRGCTVISGPMFCQK
;
A
#
# COMPACT_ATOMS: atom_id res chain seq x y z
N MET A 1 42.86 -13.26 23.58
CA MET A 1 42.32 -14.44 22.88
C MET A 1 42.05 -13.99 21.42
N ALA A 2 43.00 -14.33 20.53
CA ALA A 2 42.99 -13.83 19.17
C ALA A 2 42.12 -14.77 18.32
N VAL A 3 40.95 -14.30 17.89
CA VAL A 3 40.12 -14.97 16.89
C VAL A 3 40.89 -14.91 15.58
N SER A 4 41.15 -16.08 15.00
CA SER A 4 42.00 -16.26 13.83
C SER A 4 41.47 -15.44 12.64
N LEU A 5 42.40 -14.74 11.99
CA LEU A 5 42.14 -13.95 10.76
C LEU A 5 41.47 -14.77 9.64
N ASN A 6 41.51 -16.10 9.72
CA ASN A 6 40.90 -16.99 8.74
C ASN A 6 39.41 -17.23 8.96
N GLU A 7 38.93 -17.13 10.19
CA GLU A 7 37.50 -17.20 10.50
C GLU A 7 36.77 -15.89 10.12
N ARG A 8 37.43 -14.73 10.32
CA ARG A 8 36.90 -13.45 9.84
C ARG A 8 36.74 -13.41 8.31
N LYS A 9 37.70 -13.93 7.54
CA LYS A 9 37.59 -14.00 6.09
C LYS A 9 36.48 -14.93 5.62
N LYS A 10 36.13 -15.97 6.35
CA LYS A 10 35.07 -16.90 5.99
C LYS A 10 33.69 -16.32 6.29
N THR A 11 33.55 -15.60 7.40
CA THR A 11 32.32 -14.83 7.74
C THR A 11 32.16 -13.61 6.83
N ASP A 12 33.25 -12.87 6.54
CA ASP A 12 33.23 -11.76 5.61
C ASP A 12 32.90 -12.22 4.17
N GLY A 13 33.40 -13.37 3.74
CA GLY A 13 33.11 -13.93 2.42
C GLY A 13 31.63 -14.34 2.25
N ALA A 14 31.00 -14.91 3.28
CA ALA A 14 29.60 -15.25 3.26
C ALA A 14 28.72 -13.98 3.29
N VAL A 15 29.08 -12.99 4.10
CA VAL A 15 28.43 -11.68 4.17
C VAL A 15 28.63 -10.90 2.85
N TYR A 16 29.81 -11.01 2.20
CA TYR A 16 30.05 -10.38 0.90
C TYR A 16 29.25 -11.04 -0.23
N CYS A 17 29.05 -12.35 -0.23
CA CYS A 17 28.22 -13.03 -1.20
C CYS A 17 26.74 -12.64 -1.05
N GLN A 18 26.28 -12.45 0.18
CA GLN A 18 24.93 -11.99 0.50
C GLN A 18 24.72 -10.50 0.12
N ARG A 19 25.77 -9.68 0.12
CA ARG A 19 25.73 -8.25 -0.26
C ARG A 19 25.78 -7.99 -1.76
N ARG A 20 25.95 -9.01 -2.59
CA ARG A 20 25.95 -8.83 -4.06
C ARG A 20 24.54 -8.55 -4.61
N GLY A 21 23.51 -8.97 -3.90
CA GLY A 21 22.13 -8.87 -4.36
C GLY A 21 21.87 -9.77 -5.58
N LEU A 22 20.66 -9.64 -6.13
CA LEU A 22 20.23 -10.40 -7.30
C LEU A 22 20.88 -9.87 -8.58
N CYS A 23 21.16 -10.78 -9.53
CA CYS A 23 21.50 -10.40 -10.90
C CYS A 23 20.24 -10.26 -11.77
N GLU A 24 20.33 -9.56 -12.89
CA GLU A 24 19.18 -9.29 -13.77
C GLU A 24 18.36 -10.54 -14.17
N PRO A 25 18.97 -11.69 -14.55
CA PRO A 25 18.23 -12.91 -14.85
C PRO A 25 17.45 -13.47 -13.64
N GLU A 26 17.98 -13.29 -12.40
CA GLU A 26 17.32 -13.72 -11.16
C GLU A 26 16.15 -12.82 -10.83
N VAL A 27 16.28 -11.51 -11.04
CA VAL A 27 15.21 -10.53 -10.91
C VAL A 27 14.05 -10.86 -11.84
N GLU A 28 14.33 -11.16 -13.11
CA GLU A 28 13.29 -11.56 -14.05
C GLU A 28 12.61 -12.88 -13.67
N ARG A 29 13.37 -13.85 -13.17
CA ARG A 29 12.82 -15.12 -12.67
C ARG A 29 11.89 -14.86 -11.48
N SER A 30 12.36 -14.14 -10.48
CA SER A 30 11.58 -13.80 -9.28
C SER A 30 10.30 -13.02 -9.64
N ARG A 31 10.39 -12.09 -10.60
CA ARG A 31 9.22 -11.34 -11.08
C ARG A 31 8.17 -12.23 -11.75
N ARG A 32 8.60 -13.28 -12.48
CA ARG A 32 7.69 -14.26 -13.12
C ARG A 32 7.04 -15.19 -12.09
N GLU A 33 7.78 -15.57 -11.05
CA GLU A 33 7.32 -16.52 -10.03
C GLU A 33 6.41 -15.86 -8.98
N HIS A 34 6.77 -14.66 -8.52
CA HIS A 34 6.12 -13.99 -7.40
C HIS A 34 5.33 -12.72 -7.81
N GLY A 35 5.49 -12.25 -9.05
CA GLY A 35 4.83 -11.02 -9.51
C GLY A 35 5.55 -9.73 -9.09
N ALA A 36 4.86 -8.59 -9.30
CA ALA A 36 5.34 -7.28 -8.94
C ALA A 36 4.88 -6.87 -7.53
N ASN A 37 5.64 -5.99 -6.87
CA ASN A 37 5.33 -5.48 -5.54
C ASN A 37 4.24 -4.38 -5.58
N VAL A 38 3.09 -4.70 -6.16
CA VAL A 38 1.98 -3.75 -6.37
C VAL A 38 0.83 -4.08 -5.42
N LEU A 39 0.37 -3.08 -4.68
CA LEU A 39 -0.88 -3.19 -3.94
C LEU A 39 -2.05 -3.20 -4.93
N SER A 40 -2.95 -4.16 -4.79
CA SER A 40 -4.14 -4.26 -5.65
C SER A 40 -4.99 -3.00 -5.52
N ALA A 41 -4.86 -2.07 -6.46
CA ALA A 41 -5.73 -0.91 -6.54
C ALA A 41 -7.14 -1.37 -6.92
N LYS A 42 -8.15 -0.97 -6.15
CA LYS A 42 -9.55 -1.18 -6.52
C LYS A 42 -9.80 -0.46 -7.84
N LYS A 43 -10.29 -1.18 -8.85
CA LYS A 43 -10.70 -0.59 -10.12
C LYS A 43 -11.73 0.50 -9.87
N ALA A 44 -11.48 1.70 -10.38
CA ALA A 44 -12.43 2.80 -10.31
C ALA A 44 -13.73 2.39 -11.02
N LYS A 45 -14.86 2.56 -10.33
CA LYS A 45 -16.17 2.29 -10.93
C LYS A 45 -16.48 3.35 -11.98
N SER A 46 -17.15 2.94 -13.06
CA SER A 46 -17.64 3.87 -14.09
C SER A 46 -18.62 4.89 -13.48
N PHE A 47 -18.65 6.10 -14.04
CA PHE A 47 -19.57 7.16 -13.61
C PHE A 47 -21.03 6.67 -13.57
N LEU A 48 -21.47 5.95 -14.59
CA LEU A 48 -22.83 5.41 -14.67
C LEU A 48 -23.12 4.40 -13.55
N SER A 49 -22.14 3.55 -13.23
CA SER A 49 -22.26 2.59 -12.13
C SER A 49 -22.39 3.29 -10.78
N LYS A 50 -21.67 4.39 -10.58
CA LYS A 50 -21.78 5.22 -9.38
C LYS A 50 -23.10 5.96 -9.29
N PHE A 51 -23.55 6.52 -10.40
CA PHE A 51 -24.86 7.19 -10.47
C PHE A 51 -26.00 6.25 -10.07
N ILE A 52 -26.00 5.01 -10.58
CA ILE A 52 -26.98 4.00 -10.20
C ILE A 52 -26.80 3.57 -8.75
N SER A 53 -25.57 3.44 -8.27
CA SER A 53 -25.28 3.12 -6.87
C SER A 53 -25.80 4.21 -5.93
N ASN A 54 -25.68 5.50 -6.32
CA ASN A 54 -26.13 6.63 -5.53
C ASN A 54 -27.65 6.79 -5.49
N LEU A 55 -28.38 6.24 -6.48
CA LEU A 55 -29.82 6.07 -6.33
C LEU A 55 -30.21 5.13 -5.19
N GLY A 56 -29.28 4.29 -4.75
CA GLY A 56 -29.40 3.42 -3.57
C GLY A 56 -29.19 4.11 -2.23
N ASP A 57 -28.84 5.39 -2.21
CA ASP A 57 -28.67 6.18 -0.97
C ASP A 57 -29.97 6.22 -0.16
N PRO A 58 -29.91 6.06 1.18
CA PRO A 58 -31.10 6.09 2.04
C PRO A 58 -31.93 7.37 1.87
N ILE A 59 -31.29 8.53 1.70
CA ILE A 59 -31.98 9.81 1.54
C ILE A 59 -32.74 9.83 0.21
N ILE A 60 -32.10 9.38 -0.86
CA ILE A 60 -32.72 9.33 -2.20
C ILE A 60 -33.86 8.32 -2.25
N LYS A 61 -33.74 7.17 -1.56
CA LYS A 61 -34.83 6.20 -1.42
C LYS A 61 -36.07 6.78 -0.73
N ILE A 62 -35.86 7.59 0.32
CA ILE A 62 -36.96 8.29 0.98
C ILE A 62 -37.64 9.28 0.04
N LEU A 63 -36.87 10.03 -0.74
CA LEU A 63 -37.39 10.96 -1.74
C LEU A 63 -38.17 10.25 -2.86
N ILE A 64 -37.64 9.11 -3.33
CA ILE A 64 -38.35 8.27 -4.31
C ILE A 64 -39.63 7.71 -3.71
N GLY A 65 -39.61 7.27 -2.44
CA GLY A 65 -40.81 6.83 -1.73
C GLY A 65 -41.86 7.94 -1.63
N ALA A 66 -41.44 9.16 -1.29
CA ALA A 66 -42.31 10.34 -1.25
C ALA A 66 -42.89 10.66 -2.64
N LEU A 67 -42.08 10.55 -3.70
CA LEU A 67 -42.54 10.74 -5.09
C LEU A 67 -43.61 9.70 -5.45
N VAL A 68 -43.40 8.44 -5.10
CA VAL A 68 -44.39 7.37 -5.38
C VAL A 68 -45.69 7.62 -4.63
N VAL A 69 -45.62 8.00 -3.37
CA VAL A 69 -46.80 8.35 -2.55
C VAL A 69 -47.53 9.54 -3.17
N ASN A 70 -46.80 10.60 -3.56
CA ASN A 70 -47.34 11.76 -4.23
C ASN A 70 -48.10 11.37 -5.51
N VAL A 71 -47.51 10.55 -6.37
CA VAL A 71 -48.14 10.06 -7.60
C VAL A 71 -49.42 9.27 -7.33
N ILE A 72 -49.43 8.41 -6.29
CA ILE A 72 -50.61 7.60 -5.92
C ILE A 72 -51.75 8.49 -5.41
N PHE A 73 -51.47 9.49 -4.55
CA PHE A 73 -52.50 10.38 -3.99
C PHE A 73 -53.02 11.40 -5.00
N MET A 74 -52.22 11.76 -6.01
CA MET A 74 -52.61 12.73 -7.06
C MET A 74 -53.27 12.10 -8.28
N TRP A 75 -53.60 10.82 -8.29
CA TRP A 75 -54.25 10.09 -9.38
C TRP A 75 -55.64 10.62 -9.76
N GLY A 76 -55.84 11.89 -9.75
CA GLY A 76 -57.06 12.57 -10.14
C GLY A 76 -56.98 14.09 -10.10
N ARG A 77 -55.87 14.65 -9.66
CA ARG A 77 -55.59 16.09 -9.65
C ARG A 77 -54.23 16.30 -10.26
N ALA A 78 -54.23 16.73 -11.52
CA ALA A 78 -53.00 16.81 -12.32
C ALA A 78 -52.17 18.05 -12.01
N ASP A 79 -51.51 18.10 -10.82
CA ASP A 79 -50.43 19.04 -10.59
C ASP A 79 -49.08 18.40 -10.99
N TRP A 80 -48.96 18.16 -12.30
CA TRP A 80 -47.74 17.60 -12.92
C TRP A 80 -46.50 18.43 -12.62
N ILE A 81 -46.65 19.72 -12.34
CA ILE A 81 -45.56 20.65 -12.08
C ILE A 81 -44.84 20.27 -10.76
N GLU A 82 -45.58 19.93 -9.70
CA GLU A 82 -45.04 19.57 -8.39
C GLU A 82 -44.29 18.23 -8.50
N THR A 83 -44.91 17.23 -9.10
CA THR A 83 -44.33 15.92 -9.31
C THR A 83 -43.06 15.98 -10.17
N ALA A 84 -43.09 16.79 -11.24
CA ALA A 84 -41.92 17.03 -12.09
C ALA A 84 -40.79 17.73 -11.31
N GLY A 85 -41.14 18.70 -10.47
CA GLY A 85 -40.19 19.41 -9.61
C GLY A 85 -39.45 18.46 -8.66
N ILE A 86 -40.14 17.53 -8.02
CA ILE A 86 -39.57 16.52 -7.13
C ILE A 86 -38.63 15.58 -7.92
N ALA A 87 -39.09 15.10 -9.09
CA ALA A 87 -38.30 14.22 -9.94
C ALA A 87 -37.00 14.89 -10.42
N VAL A 88 -37.08 16.14 -10.86
CA VAL A 88 -35.91 16.93 -11.27
C VAL A 88 -34.96 17.15 -10.09
N SER A 89 -35.48 17.42 -8.90
CA SER A 89 -34.66 17.60 -7.68
C SER A 89 -33.89 16.33 -7.33
N ILE A 90 -34.53 15.16 -7.42
CA ILE A 90 -33.87 13.87 -7.20
C ILE A 90 -32.73 13.65 -8.21
N LEU A 91 -32.98 13.90 -9.49
CA LEU A 91 -31.98 13.75 -10.53
C LEU A 91 -30.81 14.71 -10.35
N LEU A 92 -31.08 15.98 -10.03
CA LEU A 92 -30.04 16.97 -9.76
C LEU A 92 -29.20 16.59 -8.51
N ALA A 93 -29.86 16.20 -7.43
CA ALA A 93 -29.17 15.79 -6.19
C ALA A 93 -28.25 14.57 -6.45
N THR A 94 -28.76 13.56 -7.15
CA THR A 94 -27.98 12.37 -7.50
C THR A 94 -26.82 12.71 -8.43
N PHE A 95 -27.05 13.58 -9.41
CA PHE A 95 -26.02 14.01 -10.34
C PHE A 95 -24.89 14.78 -9.64
N ILE A 96 -25.23 15.76 -8.78
CA ILE A 96 -24.26 16.56 -8.03
C ILE A 96 -23.48 15.66 -7.08
N SER A 97 -24.14 14.74 -6.36
CA SER A 97 -23.48 13.77 -5.47
C SER A 97 -22.48 12.91 -6.24
N THR A 98 -22.88 12.36 -7.36
CA THR A 98 -22.02 11.52 -8.21
C THR A 98 -20.84 12.30 -8.79
N LEU A 99 -21.05 13.55 -9.18
CA LEU A 99 -19.99 14.41 -9.71
C LEU A 99 -18.95 14.75 -8.63
N SER A 100 -19.42 15.07 -7.41
CA SER A 100 -18.56 15.35 -6.25
C SER A 100 -17.72 14.14 -5.87
N GLU A 101 -18.33 12.95 -5.79
CA GLU A 101 -17.64 11.71 -5.50
C GLU A 101 -16.58 11.38 -6.56
N HIS A 102 -16.94 11.53 -7.84
CA HIS A 102 -16.00 11.28 -8.94
C HIS A 102 -14.81 12.26 -8.95
N GLY A 103 -15.06 13.53 -8.60
CA GLY A 103 -14.00 14.53 -8.46
C GLY A 103 -13.05 14.22 -7.31
N SER A 104 -13.60 13.84 -6.15
CA SER A 104 -12.83 13.48 -4.96
C SER A 104 -11.98 12.24 -5.18
N GLU A 105 -12.50 11.19 -5.85
CA GLU A 105 -11.71 10.00 -6.17
C GLU A 105 -10.54 10.30 -7.11
N LYS A 106 -10.78 11.14 -8.14
CA LYS A 106 -9.69 11.54 -9.05
C LYS A 106 -8.60 12.34 -8.33
N ALA A 107 -8.98 13.23 -7.43
CA ALA A 107 -8.03 13.99 -6.62
C ALA A 107 -7.23 13.06 -5.70
N PHE A 108 -7.91 12.12 -5.04
CA PHE A 108 -7.28 11.12 -4.19
C PHE A 108 -6.35 10.18 -4.97
N ALA A 109 -6.77 9.72 -6.16
CA ALA A 109 -5.93 8.90 -7.02
C ALA A 109 -4.64 9.63 -7.43
N ARG A 110 -4.74 10.93 -7.79
CA ARG A 110 -3.55 11.74 -8.12
C ARG A 110 -2.60 11.92 -6.94
N LEU A 111 -3.13 12.14 -5.73
CA LEU A 111 -2.32 12.22 -4.51
C LEU A 111 -1.63 10.89 -4.24
N ASN A 112 -2.38 9.80 -4.38
CA ASN A 112 -1.84 8.45 -4.17
C ASN A 112 -0.73 8.11 -5.20
N ASP A 113 -0.91 8.49 -6.47
CA ASP A 113 0.11 8.33 -7.51
C ASP A 113 1.37 9.16 -7.25
N GLN A 114 1.22 10.34 -6.64
CA GLN A 114 2.36 11.16 -6.24
C GLN A 114 3.11 10.56 -5.04
N CYS A 115 2.38 9.99 -4.08
CA CYS A 115 2.96 9.29 -2.94
C CYS A 115 3.55 7.91 -3.33
N ALA A 116 3.02 7.26 -4.37
CA ALA A 116 3.47 5.95 -4.84
C ALA A 116 4.81 5.99 -5.60
N LYS A 117 5.31 7.17 -5.96
CA LYS A 117 6.67 7.36 -6.52
C LYS A 117 7.74 7.33 -5.43
N VAL A 118 7.56 6.50 -4.42
CA VAL A 118 8.63 6.24 -3.45
C VAL A 118 9.60 5.27 -4.08
N CYS A 119 10.83 5.71 -4.26
CA CYS A 119 11.91 4.87 -4.76
C CYS A 119 12.48 4.02 -3.62
N ALA A 120 12.88 2.81 -3.95
CA ALA A 120 13.59 1.93 -3.05
C ALA A 120 15.05 1.80 -3.51
N ARG A 121 15.99 1.81 -2.57
CA ARG A 121 17.39 1.53 -2.87
C ARG A 121 17.63 0.04 -2.69
N VAL A 122 18.06 -0.61 -3.77
CA VAL A 122 18.36 -2.04 -3.77
C VAL A 122 19.81 -2.28 -4.17
N ILE A 123 20.35 -3.37 -3.72
CA ILE A 123 21.66 -3.85 -4.19
C ILE A 123 21.40 -4.95 -5.22
N ARG A 124 21.81 -4.71 -6.47
CA ARG A 124 21.78 -5.69 -7.55
C ARG A 124 23.12 -5.70 -8.26
N ASP A 125 23.66 -6.87 -8.56
CA ASP A 125 25.00 -7.05 -9.14
C ASP A 125 26.14 -6.38 -8.34
N GLY A 126 25.95 -6.17 -7.04
CA GLY A 126 26.90 -5.46 -6.17
C GLY A 126 26.84 -3.94 -6.24
N GLU A 127 25.91 -3.37 -7.01
CA GLU A 127 25.70 -1.94 -7.13
C GLU A 127 24.40 -1.51 -6.46
N ILE A 128 24.43 -0.33 -5.84
CA ILE A 128 23.22 0.30 -5.27
C ILE A 128 22.46 0.96 -6.43
N ARG A 129 21.22 0.54 -6.63
CA ARG A 129 20.32 1.11 -7.63
C ARG A 129 19.06 1.62 -6.94
N GLU A 130 18.59 2.76 -7.43
CA GLU A 130 17.31 3.32 -7.02
C GLU A 130 16.25 2.88 -8.03
N ILE A 131 15.23 2.15 -7.54
CA ILE A 131 14.16 1.60 -8.37
C ILE A 131 12.80 1.96 -7.78
N ASP A 132 11.76 1.89 -8.59
CA ASP A 132 10.39 2.03 -8.10
C ASP A 132 10.05 0.87 -7.14
N ILE A 133 9.29 1.16 -6.08
CA ILE A 133 8.81 0.14 -5.13
C ILE A 133 8.11 -1.02 -5.86
N ALA A 134 7.39 -0.74 -6.94
CA ALA A 134 6.70 -1.76 -7.73
C ALA A 134 7.65 -2.75 -8.42
N GLU A 135 8.91 -2.36 -8.63
CA GLU A 135 9.94 -3.18 -9.28
C GLU A 135 10.72 -4.06 -8.29
N VAL A 136 10.51 -3.88 -6.99
CA VAL A 136 11.13 -4.71 -5.95
C VAL A 136 10.57 -6.13 -6.04
N VAL A 137 11.46 -7.12 -6.14
CA VAL A 137 11.10 -8.54 -6.24
C VAL A 137 11.52 -9.33 -5.00
N VAL A 138 10.99 -10.54 -4.86
CA VAL A 138 11.38 -11.44 -3.77
C VAL A 138 12.85 -11.84 -3.95
N GLY A 139 13.64 -11.71 -2.88
CA GLY A 139 15.08 -11.93 -2.88
C GLY A 139 15.93 -10.66 -3.03
N ASP A 140 15.32 -9.51 -3.34
CA ASP A 140 16.05 -8.24 -3.38
C ASP A 140 16.60 -7.85 -2.01
N LEU A 141 17.80 -7.30 -2.02
CA LEU A 141 18.46 -6.74 -0.84
C LEU A 141 18.22 -5.22 -0.81
N LEU A 142 17.40 -4.80 0.13
CA LEU A 142 17.02 -3.40 0.31
C LEU A 142 18.01 -2.68 1.24
N LEU A 143 18.53 -1.54 0.82
CA LEU A 143 19.30 -0.64 1.66
C LEU A 143 18.37 0.48 2.17
N ILE A 144 18.15 0.50 3.47
CA ILE A 144 17.22 1.42 4.11
C ILE A 144 17.97 2.26 5.14
N SER A 145 17.68 3.53 5.20
CA SER A 145 18.27 4.50 6.13
C SER A 145 17.21 5.17 7.00
N ALA A 146 17.65 5.84 8.04
CA ALA A 146 16.77 6.64 8.88
C ALA A 146 15.97 7.67 8.04
N GLY A 147 14.67 7.73 8.23
CA GLY A 147 13.73 8.54 7.46
C GLY A 147 13.11 7.83 6.26
N ASP A 148 13.65 6.70 5.82
CA ASP A 148 13.09 5.93 4.72
C ASP A 148 11.87 5.12 5.17
N GLN A 149 10.96 4.87 4.23
CA GLN A 149 9.85 3.95 4.40
C GLN A 149 10.23 2.58 3.86
N ILE A 150 9.90 1.53 4.61
CA ILE A 150 10.17 0.15 4.22
C ILE A 150 9.33 -0.21 2.99
N ALA A 151 9.99 -0.56 1.89
CA ALA A 151 9.38 -0.76 0.58
C ALA A 151 8.65 -2.10 0.45
N ALA A 152 9.09 -3.12 1.18
CA ALA A 152 8.54 -4.47 1.11
C ALA A 152 8.71 -5.19 2.45
N ASP A 153 7.85 -6.17 2.71
CA ASP A 153 8.01 -7.07 3.85
C ASP A 153 9.28 -7.90 3.70
N GLY A 154 10.02 -8.10 4.78
CA GLY A 154 11.24 -8.87 4.72
C GLY A 154 11.98 -9.00 6.05
N ASP A 155 13.02 -9.83 6.05
CA ASP A 155 13.85 -10.08 7.21
C ASP A 155 15.03 -9.10 7.26
N LEU A 156 15.31 -8.58 8.45
CA LEU A 156 16.49 -7.76 8.68
C LEU A 156 17.72 -8.67 8.69
N ILE A 157 18.67 -8.44 7.77
CA ILE A 157 19.87 -9.26 7.62
C ILE A 157 21.04 -8.70 8.43
N ASP A 158 21.15 -7.37 8.50
CA ASP A 158 22.28 -6.72 9.18
C ASP A 158 21.83 -5.41 9.82
N GLY A 159 22.34 -5.14 11.00
CA GLY A 159 22.07 -3.93 11.75
C GLY A 159 21.06 -4.10 12.88
N VAL A 160 20.86 -3.01 13.60
CA VAL A 160 19.80 -2.81 14.59
C VAL A 160 19.12 -1.50 14.25
N VAL A 161 17.81 -1.54 14.15
CA VAL A 161 17.04 -0.39 13.73
C VAL A 161 15.85 -0.17 14.63
N ARG A 162 15.43 1.07 14.75
CA ARG A 162 14.15 1.44 15.34
C ARG A 162 13.18 1.80 14.25
N VAL A 163 12.03 1.16 14.28
CA VAL A 163 10.96 1.37 13.30
C VAL A 163 9.69 1.85 14.01
N ASP A 164 9.01 2.78 13.37
CA ASP A 164 7.68 3.19 13.74
C ASP A 164 6.68 2.35 12.94
N GLN A 165 5.88 1.55 13.66
CA GLN A 165 4.84 0.70 13.09
C GLN A 165 3.43 1.26 13.29
N SER A 166 3.31 2.50 13.74
CA SER A 166 2.01 3.14 14.04
C SER A 166 1.04 3.14 12.87
N SER A 167 1.56 3.24 11.65
CA SER A 167 0.76 3.18 10.43
C SER A 167 0.07 1.83 10.20
N MET A 168 0.60 0.74 10.79
CA MET A 168 0.09 -0.62 10.61
C MET A 168 -0.64 -1.14 11.84
N THR A 169 -0.10 -0.88 13.03
CA THR A 169 -0.64 -1.41 14.29
C THR A 169 -1.52 -0.41 15.03
N GLY A 170 -1.45 0.88 14.68
CA GLY A 170 -2.13 1.96 15.39
C GLY A 170 -1.48 2.34 16.73
N GLU A 171 -0.44 1.65 17.15
CA GLU A 171 0.30 1.94 18.37
C GLU A 171 1.52 2.80 18.05
N SER A 172 1.59 4.01 18.63
CA SER A 172 2.73 4.92 18.49
C SER A 172 3.92 4.48 19.34
N ARG A 173 4.40 3.27 19.10
CA ARG A 173 5.59 2.73 19.78
C ARG A 173 6.70 2.47 18.78
N GLU A 174 7.86 3.00 19.10
CA GLU A 174 9.09 2.63 18.42
C GLU A 174 9.46 1.20 18.83
N ILE A 175 9.67 0.34 17.84
CA ILE A 175 10.06 -1.05 18.05
C ILE A 175 11.50 -1.21 17.56
N GLU A 176 12.35 -1.76 18.41
CA GLU A 176 13.69 -2.11 18.01
C GLU A 176 13.68 -3.47 17.31
N LYS A 177 14.29 -3.52 16.14
CA LYS A 177 14.46 -4.70 15.31
C LYS A 177 15.95 -5.02 15.19
N ARG A 178 16.30 -6.30 15.25
CA ARG A 178 17.66 -6.81 15.11
C ARG A 178 17.79 -7.73 13.89
N ALA A 179 19.02 -7.91 13.45
CA ALA A 179 19.30 -8.87 12.39
C ALA A 179 18.86 -10.29 12.78
N LYS A 180 18.28 -11.00 11.81
CA LYS A 180 17.90 -12.41 11.94
C LYS A 180 19.13 -13.27 12.13
N THR A 181 19.08 -14.18 13.09
CA THR A 181 20.13 -15.16 13.35
C THR A 181 19.71 -16.54 12.88
N ALA A 182 20.66 -17.42 12.65
CA ALA A 182 20.39 -18.80 12.21
C ALA A 182 19.55 -19.63 13.20
N SER A 183 19.44 -19.17 14.45
CA SER A 183 18.63 -19.79 15.51
C SER A 183 17.20 -19.28 15.57
N ASP A 184 16.87 -18.24 14.80
CA ASP A 184 15.52 -17.69 14.79
C ASP A 184 14.61 -18.53 13.89
N ASP A 185 13.43 -18.90 14.38
CA ASP A 185 12.42 -19.59 13.59
C ASP A 185 11.88 -18.68 12.49
N VAL A 186 11.38 -19.28 11.41
CA VAL A 186 10.69 -18.53 10.36
C VAL A 186 9.35 -18.03 10.90
N CYS A 187 9.29 -16.76 11.26
CA CYS A 187 8.11 -16.13 11.82
C CYS A 187 7.84 -14.78 11.12
N GLU A 188 6.82 -14.72 10.30
CA GLU A 188 6.38 -13.52 9.57
C GLU A 188 5.40 -12.67 10.40
N LEU A 189 5.52 -12.70 11.73
CA LEU A 189 4.65 -11.91 12.60
C LEU A 189 5.19 -10.48 12.77
N PRO A 190 4.32 -9.48 12.80
CA PRO A 190 4.71 -8.08 13.06
C PRO A 190 5.48 -7.89 14.37
N SER A 191 5.23 -8.78 15.33
CA SER A 191 5.87 -8.78 16.65
C SER A 191 7.27 -9.41 16.66
N SER A 192 7.71 -10.08 15.58
CA SER A 192 9.04 -10.67 15.54
C SER A 192 10.12 -9.58 15.51
N GLU A 193 11.24 -9.84 16.20
CA GLU A 193 12.31 -8.86 16.38
C GLU A 193 13.14 -8.60 15.10
N TYR A 194 13.01 -9.43 14.08
CA TYR A 194 13.81 -9.38 12.85
C TYR A 194 12.96 -9.10 11.60
N PHE A 195 11.64 -9.24 11.69
CA PHE A 195 10.77 -9.05 10.54
C PHE A 195 10.31 -7.61 10.42
N CYS A 196 10.52 -7.02 9.26
CA CYS A 196 10.18 -5.64 8.93
C CYS A 196 8.97 -5.60 8.01
N LEU A 197 7.98 -4.79 8.36
CA LEU A 197 6.74 -4.63 7.60
C LEU A 197 6.85 -3.47 6.61
N ARG A 198 6.32 -3.68 5.42
CA ARG A 198 6.13 -2.64 4.41
C ARG A 198 5.31 -1.49 4.96
N GLY A 199 5.71 -0.26 4.67
CA GLY A 199 5.00 0.94 5.07
C GLY A 199 5.38 1.49 6.43
N CYS A 200 6.18 0.77 7.23
CA CYS A 200 6.76 1.29 8.45
C CYS A 200 7.89 2.28 8.15
N THR A 201 8.10 3.25 9.01
CA THR A 201 9.15 4.26 8.86
C THR A 201 10.34 3.91 9.75
N VAL A 202 11.54 4.00 9.21
CA VAL A 202 12.79 3.80 9.97
C VAL A 202 13.15 5.08 10.69
N ILE A 203 13.28 5.01 12.01
CA ILE A 203 13.62 6.18 12.86
C ILE A 203 15.13 6.31 12.99
N SER A 204 15.84 5.21 13.20
CA SER A 204 17.28 5.23 13.39
C SER A 204 17.95 3.94 12.96
N GLY A 205 19.21 4.07 12.51
CA GLY A 205 20.06 2.98 12.07
C GLY A 205 20.01 2.72 10.56
N PRO A 206 21.15 2.40 9.92
CA PRO A 206 21.16 1.83 8.59
C PRO A 206 20.81 0.35 8.69
N MET A 207 20.11 -0.20 7.68
CA MET A 207 19.77 -1.61 7.65
C MET A 207 19.81 -2.21 6.26
N PHE A 208 20.06 -3.52 6.22
CA PHE A 208 19.85 -4.35 5.05
C PHE A 208 18.68 -5.30 5.32
N CYS A 209 17.64 -5.21 4.50
CA CYS A 209 16.46 -6.05 4.59
C CYS A 209 16.34 -6.89 3.31
N GLN A 210 16.04 -8.18 3.44
CA GLN A 210 15.78 -9.07 2.32
C GLN A 210 14.29 -9.37 2.25
N LYS A 211 13.71 -9.11 1.08
CA LYS A 211 12.31 -9.42 0.78
C LYS A 211 12.10 -10.91 0.61
#